data_681a10010a21f3c37391f7d0d047b51c
#
_entry.id   681a10010a21f3c37391f7d0d047b51c
#
_cell.length_a   1.000
_cell.length_b   1.000
_cell.length_c   1.000
_cell.angle_alpha   90.00
_cell.angle_beta   90.00
_cell.angle_gamma   90.00
#
_symmetry.space_group_name_H-M   'P 1'
#
loop_
_entity.id
_entity.type
_entity.pdbx_description
1 polymer ?
#
loop_
_entity_poly.entity_id
_entity_poly.type
_entity_poly.pdbx_seq_one_letter_code
_entity_poly.pdbx_strand_id
1 'polypeptide(L)'
;MRKEEIVDEIRQMCGQALLMPSLGWHFQYNGQVYFYVAGKDESMIRFCIPFVTGISSQDKELLNDAVNETNKNVKFIKALLSESDELKISLDYDHKITDKESVKDIVPHIIKALDFAAEYLLNKINGL
;
A
#
# COMPACT_ATOMS: atom_id res chain seq x y z
N MET A 1 14.13 0.01 -14.17
CA MET A 1 12.67 0.12 -14.37
C MET A 1 12.29 1.57 -14.55
N ARG A 2 11.52 1.85 -15.57
CA ARG A 2 11.04 3.21 -15.83
C ARG A 2 9.68 3.40 -15.17
N LYS A 3 9.39 4.64 -14.78
CA LYS A 3 8.09 5.00 -14.21
C LYS A 3 6.94 4.64 -15.14
N GLU A 4 7.10 4.86 -16.43
CA GLU A 4 6.08 4.57 -17.44
C GLU A 4 5.76 3.08 -17.50
N GLU A 5 6.75 2.22 -17.37
CA GLU A 5 6.54 0.78 -17.35
C GLU A 5 5.75 0.34 -16.12
N ILE A 6 6.06 0.95 -14.98
CA ILE A 6 5.35 0.67 -13.72
C ILE A 6 3.90 1.13 -13.83
N VAL A 7 3.66 2.34 -14.34
CA VAL A 7 2.31 2.88 -14.51
C VAL A 7 1.50 2.04 -15.50
N ASP A 8 2.10 1.60 -16.59
CA ASP A 8 1.42 0.74 -17.56
C ASP A 8 0.99 -0.59 -16.91
N GLU A 9 1.84 -1.17 -16.08
CA GLU A 9 1.52 -2.41 -15.39
C GLU A 9 0.39 -2.22 -14.37
N ILE A 10 0.39 -1.09 -13.66
CA ILE A 10 -0.72 -0.73 -12.77
C ILE A 10 -2.03 -0.64 -13.56
N ARG A 11 -2.01 0.00 -14.71
CA ARG A 11 -3.20 0.15 -15.55
C ARG A 11 -3.71 -1.18 -16.08
N GLN A 12 -2.82 -2.08 -16.44
CA GLN A 12 -3.22 -3.43 -16.88
C GLN A 12 -3.89 -4.21 -15.76
N MET A 13 -3.39 -4.10 -14.54
CA MET A 13 -3.94 -4.83 -13.40
C MET A 13 -5.20 -4.19 -12.82
N CYS A 14 -5.22 -2.86 -12.72
CA CYS A 14 -6.22 -2.11 -11.96
C CYS A 14 -7.17 -1.27 -12.82
N GLY A 15 -6.89 -1.14 -14.11
CA GLY A 15 -7.71 -0.40 -15.06
C GLY A 15 -7.34 1.06 -15.21
N GLN A 16 -7.02 1.76 -14.13
CA GLN A 16 -6.65 3.18 -14.14
C GLN A 16 -5.47 3.47 -13.24
N ALA A 17 -4.69 4.45 -13.63
CA ALA A 17 -3.71 5.10 -12.77
C ALA A 17 -3.67 6.56 -13.17
N LEU A 18 -3.99 7.44 -12.24
CA LEU A 18 -4.13 8.87 -12.48
C LEU A 18 -3.00 9.64 -11.82
N LEU A 19 -2.36 10.52 -12.58
CA LEU A 19 -1.26 11.33 -12.09
C LEU A 19 -1.76 12.37 -11.08
N MET A 20 -1.09 12.41 -9.92
CA MET A 20 -1.20 13.51 -8.97
C MET A 20 0.11 14.28 -8.98
N PRO A 21 0.13 15.51 -9.50
CA PRO A 21 1.37 16.29 -9.59
C PRO A 21 2.08 16.38 -8.24
N SER A 22 3.40 16.22 -8.26
CA SER A 22 4.30 16.24 -7.09
C SER A 22 4.22 15.04 -6.16
N LEU A 23 3.27 14.11 -6.36
CA LEU A 23 3.12 12.93 -5.48
C LEU A 23 3.39 11.62 -6.20
N GLY A 24 2.76 11.40 -7.34
CA GLY A 24 2.86 10.15 -8.08
C GLY A 24 1.54 9.79 -8.75
N TRP A 25 1.18 8.52 -8.72
CA TRP A 25 -0.06 8.03 -9.34
C TRP A 25 -0.94 7.37 -8.31
N HIS A 26 -2.25 7.62 -8.37
CA HIS A 26 -3.21 6.92 -7.54
C HIS A 26 -4.09 6.00 -8.39
N PHE A 27 -4.53 4.93 -7.77
CA PHE A 27 -5.37 3.92 -8.42
C PHE A 27 -6.15 3.16 -7.35
N GLN A 28 -7.11 2.36 -7.79
CA GLN A 28 -7.95 1.57 -6.88
C GLN A 28 -7.77 0.08 -7.14
N TYR A 29 -7.77 -0.69 -6.07
CA TYR A 29 -7.72 -2.15 -6.11
C TYR A 29 -8.43 -2.70 -4.88
N ASN A 30 -9.41 -3.59 -5.08
CA ASN A 30 -10.17 -4.24 -4.00
C ASN A 30 -10.68 -3.29 -2.92
N GLY A 31 -11.26 -2.15 -3.34
CA GLY A 31 -11.87 -1.21 -2.43
C GLY A 31 -10.93 -0.28 -1.69
N GLN A 32 -9.64 -0.34 -1.95
CA GLN A 32 -8.64 0.55 -1.37
C GLN A 32 -8.07 1.49 -2.42
N VAL A 33 -7.70 2.69 -1.99
CA VAL A 33 -6.97 3.65 -2.83
C VAL A 33 -5.48 3.48 -2.56
N TYR A 34 -4.74 3.23 -3.63
CA TYR A 34 -3.30 3.02 -3.62
C TYR A 34 -2.58 4.21 -4.23
N PHE A 35 -1.35 4.43 -3.80
CA PHE A 35 -0.44 5.37 -4.43
C PHE A 35 0.83 4.66 -4.85
N TYR A 36 1.26 4.93 -6.08
CA TYR A 36 2.63 4.69 -6.50
C TYR A 36 3.37 6.02 -6.36
N VAL A 37 4.30 6.09 -5.41
CA VAL A 37 5.05 7.31 -5.13
C VAL A 37 6.34 7.29 -5.95
N ALA A 38 6.45 8.21 -6.89
CA ALA A 38 7.64 8.33 -7.72
C ALA A 38 8.68 9.19 -7.03
N GLY A 39 9.72 8.55 -6.51
CA GLY A 39 10.86 9.25 -5.90
C GLY A 39 11.92 9.63 -6.93
N LYS A 40 12.94 10.35 -6.48
CA LYS A 40 14.10 10.70 -7.28
C LYS A 40 15.04 9.52 -7.49
N ASP A 41 15.03 8.57 -6.56
CA ASP A 41 15.86 7.38 -6.63
C ASP A 41 15.15 6.31 -7.45
N GLU A 42 15.63 6.08 -8.67
CA GLU A 42 15.05 5.07 -9.57
C GLU A 42 15.34 3.64 -9.14
N SER A 43 16.18 3.43 -8.13
CA SER A 43 16.43 2.09 -7.59
C SER A 43 15.38 1.64 -6.59
N MET A 44 14.48 2.53 -6.19
CA MET A 44 13.43 2.25 -5.20
C MET A 44 12.05 2.41 -5.80
N ILE A 45 11.17 1.47 -5.48
CA ILE A 45 9.74 1.56 -5.78
C ILE A 45 9.00 1.67 -4.44
N ARG A 46 8.12 2.67 -4.33
CA ARG A 46 7.26 2.81 -3.17
C ARG A 46 5.80 2.75 -3.59
N PHE A 47 5.07 1.82 -3.01
CA PHE A 47 3.62 1.74 -3.09
C PHE A 47 3.05 1.89 -1.70
N CYS A 48 1.90 2.52 -1.58
CA CYS A 48 1.23 2.63 -0.29
C CYS A 48 -0.30 2.64 -0.43
N ILE A 49 -0.95 2.27 0.65
CA ILE A 49 -2.35 2.58 0.90
C ILE A 49 -2.31 3.66 1.98
N PRO A 50 -2.43 4.96 1.60
CA PRO A 50 -2.23 6.04 2.57
C PRO A 50 -3.33 6.10 3.62
N PHE A 51 -4.46 5.44 3.35
CA PHE A 51 -5.65 5.55 4.15
C PHE A 51 -6.48 4.29 3.99
N VAL A 52 -6.32 3.32 4.88
CA VAL A 52 -7.09 2.07 4.81
C VAL A 52 -8.56 2.36 5.09
N THR A 53 -9.43 2.01 4.14
CA THR A 53 -10.89 2.15 4.30
C THR A 53 -11.49 0.87 4.88
N GLY A 54 -12.65 0.99 5.54
CA GLY A 54 -13.34 -0.15 6.11
C GLY A 54 -13.04 -0.38 7.60
N ILE A 55 -12.33 0.55 8.24
CA ILE A 55 -12.05 0.48 9.68
C ILE A 55 -13.34 0.80 10.42
N SER A 56 -13.81 -0.15 11.24
CA SER A 56 -15.09 -0.06 11.95
C SER A 56 -15.00 0.58 13.33
N SER A 57 -13.80 0.90 13.81
CA SER A 57 -13.60 1.39 15.17
C SER A 57 -12.63 2.58 15.18
N GLN A 58 -12.81 3.44 16.17
CA GLN A 58 -11.87 4.53 16.50
C GLN A 58 -11.25 4.31 17.89
N ASP A 59 -11.29 3.08 18.40
CA ASP A 59 -10.62 2.69 19.63
C ASP A 59 -9.11 2.61 19.39
N LYS A 60 -8.38 3.54 19.96
CA LYS A 60 -6.92 3.67 19.75
C LYS A 60 -6.16 2.41 20.16
N GLU A 61 -6.53 1.79 21.28
CA GLU A 61 -5.85 0.57 21.74
C GLU A 61 -6.06 -0.60 20.77
N LEU A 62 -7.29 -0.78 20.32
CA LEU A 62 -7.63 -1.79 19.32
C LEU A 62 -6.85 -1.57 18.01
N LEU A 63 -6.81 -0.33 17.53
CA LEU A 63 -6.11 -0.01 16.30
C LEU A 63 -4.58 -0.18 16.43
N ASN A 64 -4.01 0.23 17.58
CA ASN A 64 -2.59 -0.01 17.86
C ASN A 64 -2.24 -1.48 17.88
N ASP A 65 -3.07 -2.30 18.50
CA ASP A 65 -2.85 -3.74 18.56
C ASP A 65 -2.91 -4.35 17.15
N ALA A 66 -3.87 -3.93 16.34
CA ALA A 66 -3.98 -4.40 14.95
C ALA A 66 -2.77 -4.00 14.11
N VAL A 67 -2.28 -2.77 14.26
CA VAL A 67 -1.07 -2.28 13.58
C VAL A 67 0.15 -3.10 14.01
N ASN A 68 0.31 -3.33 15.30
CA ASN A 68 1.44 -4.10 15.82
C ASN A 68 1.42 -5.55 15.33
N GLU A 69 0.25 -6.18 15.32
CA GLU A 69 0.07 -7.54 14.80
C GLU A 69 0.38 -7.62 13.31
N THR A 70 -0.06 -6.63 12.54
CA THR A 70 0.22 -6.57 11.11
C THR A 70 1.72 -6.44 10.87
N ASN A 71 2.40 -5.53 11.57
CA ASN A 71 3.85 -5.36 11.43
C ASN A 71 4.63 -6.60 11.83
N LYS A 72 4.13 -7.35 12.81
CA LYS A 72 4.79 -8.56 13.30
C LYS A 72 4.62 -9.74 12.34
N ASN A 73 3.46 -9.90 11.74
CA ASN A 73 3.08 -11.12 11.05
C ASN A 73 3.07 -11.00 9.52
N VAL A 74 2.97 -9.79 8.98
CA VAL A 74 2.98 -9.56 7.53
C VAL A 74 4.34 -9.01 7.12
N LYS A 75 5.03 -9.75 6.26
CA LYS A 75 6.39 -9.39 5.82
C LYS A 75 6.37 -8.23 4.83
N PHE A 76 7.42 -7.41 4.87
CA PHE A 76 7.73 -6.33 3.92
C PHE A 76 6.77 -5.15 3.96
N ILE A 77 5.68 -5.22 4.72
CA ILE A 77 4.69 -4.16 4.84
C ILE A 77 4.89 -3.44 6.17
N LYS A 78 4.87 -2.12 6.12
CA LYS A 78 4.89 -1.27 7.31
C LYS A 78 3.52 -0.66 7.50
N ALA A 79 2.88 -0.95 8.63
CA ALA A 79 1.62 -0.33 9.03
C ALA A 79 1.90 0.78 10.04
N LEU A 80 1.20 1.89 9.91
CA LEU A 80 1.37 3.07 10.76
C LEU A 80 0.02 3.65 11.15
N LEU A 81 -0.15 3.88 12.46
CA LEU A 81 -1.30 4.60 12.96
C LEU A 81 -0.95 6.07 13.10
N SER A 82 -1.72 6.93 12.46
CA SER A 82 -1.56 8.38 12.60
C SER A 82 -2.76 8.98 13.31
N GLU A 83 -2.48 9.98 14.14
CA GLU A 83 -3.47 10.71 14.92
C GLU A 83 -3.52 12.14 14.42
N SER A 84 -4.64 12.51 13.84
CA SER A 84 -4.95 13.88 13.48
C SER A 84 -6.37 14.16 13.98
N ASP A 85 -7.28 14.55 13.09
CA ASP A 85 -8.68 14.74 13.47
C ASP A 85 -9.37 13.41 13.79
N GLU A 86 -8.93 12.33 13.12
CA GLU A 86 -9.37 10.97 13.41
C GLU A 86 -8.19 10.01 13.30
N LEU A 87 -8.35 8.80 13.81
CA LEU A 87 -7.33 7.76 13.72
C LEU A 87 -7.33 7.15 12.33
N LYS A 88 -6.17 7.12 11.69
CA LYS A 88 -5.98 6.61 10.33
C LYS A 88 -4.83 5.63 10.31
N ILE A 89 -4.94 4.61 9.46
CA ILE A 89 -3.89 3.62 9.29
C ILE A 89 -3.42 3.65 7.83
N SER A 90 -2.12 3.72 7.64
CA SER A 90 -1.47 3.58 6.35
C SER A 90 -0.68 2.28 6.28
N LEU A 91 -0.53 1.77 5.05
CA LEU A 91 0.29 0.61 4.74
C LEU A 91 1.27 1.00 3.65
N ASP A 92 2.56 0.73 3.88
CA ASP A 92 3.64 1.08 2.96
C ASP A 92 4.43 -0.15 2.55
N TYR A 93 4.85 -0.18 1.30
CA TYR A 93 5.75 -1.17 0.77
C TYR A 93 6.85 -0.45 -0.01
N ASP A 94 8.07 -0.49 0.51
CA ASP A 94 9.26 0.02 -0.16
C ASP A 94 10.06 -1.16 -0.70
N HIS A 95 10.41 -1.11 -1.97
CA HIS A 95 11.12 -2.19 -2.64
C HIS A 95 12.36 -1.65 -3.38
N LYS A 96 13.51 -2.25 -3.09
CA LYS A 96 14.73 -1.96 -3.83
C LYS A 96 14.77 -2.85 -5.07
N ILE A 97 14.85 -2.23 -6.24
CA ILE A 97 14.84 -2.93 -7.52
C ILE A 97 16.20 -3.58 -7.76
N THR A 98 16.19 -4.82 -8.25
CA THR A 98 17.39 -5.50 -8.72
C THR A 98 17.30 -5.69 -10.24
N ASP A 99 18.45 -5.88 -10.89
CA ASP A 99 18.53 -6.06 -12.35
C ASP A 99 17.81 -7.32 -12.85
N LYS A 100 17.52 -8.24 -11.96
CA LYS A 100 16.88 -9.53 -12.30
C LYS A 100 15.36 -9.49 -12.26
N GLU A 101 14.78 -8.41 -11.77
CA GLU A 101 13.34 -8.30 -11.60
C GLU A 101 12.69 -7.66 -12.82
N SER A 102 11.49 -8.16 -13.15
CA SER A 102 10.67 -7.56 -14.20
C SER A 102 9.50 -6.79 -13.60
N VAL A 103 9.08 -5.74 -14.28
CA VAL A 103 7.92 -4.93 -13.88
C VAL A 103 6.67 -5.80 -13.80
N LYS A 104 6.51 -6.71 -14.74
CA LYS A 104 5.33 -7.61 -14.79
C LYS A 104 5.23 -8.53 -13.59
N ASP A 105 6.35 -8.85 -12.95
CA ASP A 105 6.36 -9.69 -11.76
C ASP A 105 6.26 -8.86 -10.48
N ILE A 106 7.02 -7.77 -10.39
CA ILE A 106 7.15 -7.04 -9.13
C ILE A 106 5.92 -6.16 -8.82
N VAL A 107 5.33 -5.52 -9.81
CA VAL A 107 4.18 -4.62 -9.57
C VAL A 107 2.97 -5.39 -9.06
N PRO A 108 2.53 -6.49 -9.72
CA PRO A 108 1.44 -7.29 -9.17
C PRO A 108 1.75 -7.86 -7.79
N HIS A 109 3.00 -8.26 -7.56
CA HIS A 109 3.42 -8.79 -6.26
C HIS A 109 3.23 -7.76 -5.14
N ILE A 110 3.68 -6.53 -5.36
CA ILE A 110 3.56 -5.46 -4.36
C ILE A 110 2.09 -5.13 -4.09
N ILE A 111 1.28 -4.99 -5.14
CA ILE A 111 -0.15 -4.67 -4.99
C ILE A 111 -0.87 -5.76 -4.22
N LYS A 112 -0.62 -7.02 -4.56
CA LYS A 112 -1.24 -8.15 -3.85
C LYS A 112 -0.77 -8.26 -2.41
N ALA A 113 0.49 -7.94 -2.14
CA ALA A 113 1.02 -7.94 -0.78
C ALA A 113 0.34 -6.87 0.08
N LEU A 114 0.14 -5.67 -0.46
CA LEU A 114 -0.59 -4.61 0.23
C LEU A 114 -2.06 -4.97 0.43
N ASP A 115 -2.69 -5.59 -0.56
CA ASP A 115 -4.06 -6.07 -0.45
C ASP A 115 -4.20 -7.10 0.66
N PHE A 116 -3.29 -8.06 0.72
CA PHE A 116 -3.25 -9.05 1.80
C PHE A 116 -3.10 -8.38 3.17
N ALA A 117 -2.20 -7.41 3.28
CA ALA A 117 -1.98 -6.68 4.53
C ALA A 117 -3.21 -5.91 4.96
N ALA A 118 -3.91 -5.27 4.02
CA ALA A 118 -5.16 -4.54 4.30
C ALA A 118 -6.24 -5.49 4.83
N GLU A 119 -6.42 -6.65 4.18
CA GLU A 119 -7.38 -7.65 4.65
C GLU A 119 -7.02 -8.18 6.04
N TYR A 120 -5.74 -8.48 6.26
CA TYR A 120 -5.25 -8.95 7.55
C TYR A 120 -5.56 -7.94 8.67
N LEU A 121 -5.22 -6.67 8.41
CA LEU A 121 -5.46 -5.58 9.33
C LEU A 121 -6.96 -5.43 9.64
N LEU A 122 -7.80 -5.39 8.60
CA LEU A 122 -9.25 -5.22 8.75
C LEU A 122 -9.88 -6.39 9.49
N ASN A 123 -9.43 -7.62 9.26
CA ASN A 123 -9.91 -8.78 9.99
C ASN A 123 -9.62 -8.67 11.50
N LYS A 124 -8.45 -8.16 11.85
CA LYS A 124 -8.08 -7.94 13.24
C LYS A 124 -8.96 -6.86 13.90
N ILE A 125 -9.21 -5.76 13.19
CA ILE A 125 -10.01 -4.66 13.72
C ILE A 125 -11.49 -5.02 13.82
N ASN A 126 -12.03 -5.66 12.78
CA ASN A 126 -13.46 -5.90 12.64
C ASN A 126 -13.93 -7.23 13.24
N GLY A 127 -13.00 -8.03 13.75
CA GLY A 127 -13.33 -9.30 14.37
C GLY A 127 -13.72 -10.42 13.43
N LEU A 128 -13.23 -10.36 12.21
CA LEU A 128 -13.52 -11.35 11.16
C LEU A 128 -12.51 -12.49 11.15
#